data_4c58b093f67f74c1c0255c5ba39d78fd
#
_entry.id   4c58b093f67f74c1c0255c5ba39d78fd
#
_cell.length_a   1.000
_cell.length_b   1.000
_cell.length_c   1.000
_cell.angle_alpha   90.00
_cell.angle_beta   90.00
_cell.angle_gamma   90.00
#
_symmetry.space_group_name_H-M   'P 1'
#
loop_
_entity.id
_entity.type
_entity.pdbx_description
1 polymer ?
#
loop_
_entity_poly.entity_id
_entity_poly.type
_entity_poly.pdbx_seq_one_letter_code
_entity_poly.pdbx_strand_id
1 'polypeptide(L)' 'MLKVIYRERIFIDTYQCIEYEKEFKAWSCWQSGGLYYFKVDRFNHKVLAVEDTISIKEV' A
#
# COMPACT_ATOMS: atom_id res chain seq x y z
N MET A 1 5.49 4.12 -14.49
CA MET A 1 5.03 4.41 -13.13
C MET A 1 4.15 3.27 -12.66
N LEU A 2 4.17 2.96 -11.38
CA LEU A 2 3.39 1.87 -10.82
C LEU A 2 2.09 2.40 -10.23
N LYS A 3 0.99 1.70 -10.50
CA LYS A 3 -0.29 1.94 -9.84
C LYS A 3 -0.47 0.88 -8.77
N VAL A 4 -0.60 1.31 -7.52
CA VAL A 4 -0.71 0.44 -6.37
C VAL A 4 -2.10 0.56 -5.78
N ILE A 5 -2.78 -0.57 -5.65
CA ILE A 5 -4.08 -0.66 -4.98
C ILE A 5 -3.89 -1.46 -3.70
N TYR A 6 -4.33 -0.92 -2.60
CA TYR A 6 -4.13 -1.53 -1.30
C TYR A 6 -5.35 -1.38 -0.42
N ARG A 7 -5.37 -2.16 0.66
CA ARG A 7 -6.43 -2.16 1.65
C ARG A 7 -6.00 -1.39 2.87
N GLU A 8 -6.86 -0.49 3.33
CA GLU A 8 -6.67 0.21 4.59
C GLU A 8 -7.79 -0.17 5.54
N ARG A 9 -7.41 -0.48 6.78
CA ARG A 9 -8.36 -0.86 7.82
C ARG A 9 -8.41 0.22 8.88
N ILE A 10 -9.62 0.65 9.23
CA ILE A 10 -9.83 1.60 10.31
C ILE A 10 -10.65 0.90 11.38
N PHE A 11 -10.09 0.78 12.57
CA PHE A 11 -10.78 0.16 13.70
C PHE A 11 -11.66 1.20 14.39
N ILE A 12 -12.96 0.90 14.45
CA ILE A 12 -13.94 1.75 15.14
C ILE A 12 -13.93 1.41 16.62
N ASP A 13 -13.89 0.12 16.93
CA ASP A 13 -13.77 -0.38 18.28
C ASP A 13 -13.09 -1.76 18.26
N THR A 14 -13.08 -2.46 19.39
CA THR A 14 -12.41 -3.76 19.53
C THR A 14 -12.94 -4.82 18.57
N TYR A 15 -14.20 -4.72 18.17
CA TYR A 15 -14.88 -5.74 17.39
C TYR A 15 -15.27 -5.30 15.99
N GLN A 16 -15.10 -4.02 15.66
CA GLN A 16 -15.54 -3.49 14.38
C GLN A 16 -14.40 -2.78 13.66
N CYS A 17 -14.23 -3.13 12.40
CA CYS A 17 -13.33 -2.39 11.53
C CYS A 17 -13.99 -2.16 10.19
N ILE A 18 -13.60 -1.06 9.52
CA ILE A 18 -14.03 -0.73 8.17
C ILE A 18 -12.81 -0.87 7.28
N GLU A 19 -12.99 -1.54 6.14
CA GLU A 19 -11.94 -1.71 5.16
C GLU A 19 -12.22 -0.84 3.94
N TYR A 20 -11.19 -0.17 3.44
CA TYR A 20 -11.26 0.64 2.23
C TYR A 20 -10.21 0.18 1.24
N GLU A 21 -10.54 0.25 -0.04
CA GLU A 21 -9.53 0.18 -1.07
C GLU A 21 -9.07 1.59 -1.40
N LYS A 22 -7.76 1.77 -1.45
CA LYS A 22 -7.13 3.03 -1.83
C LYS A 22 -6.09 2.77 -2.89
N GLU A 23 -5.70 3.81 -3.61
CA GLU A 23 -4.66 3.69 -4.60
C GLU A 23 -3.71 4.87 -4.56
N PHE A 24 -2.50 4.63 -5.03
CA PHE A 24 -1.52 5.68 -5.25
C PHE A 24 -0.58 5.25 -6.37
N LYS A 25 0.21 6.19 -6.87
CA LYS A 25 1.21 5.93 -7.88
C LYS A 25 2.60 6.02 -7.28
N ALA A 26 3.50 5.15 -7.73
CA ALA A 26 4.87 5.10 -7.25
C ALA A 26 5.84 4.96 -8.41
N TRP A 27 7.07 5.43 -8.21
CA TRP A 27 8.13 5.31 -9.21
C TRP A 27 8.74 3.92 -9.20
N SER A 28 8.90 3.34 -8.02
CA SER A 28 9.50 2.03 -7.88
C SER A 28 8.99 1.32 -6.63
N CYS A 29 9.26 0.02 -6.57
CA CYS A 29 8.83 -0.83 -5.49
C CYS A 29 9.86 -1.92 -5.25
N TRP A 30 10.08 -2.26 -3.99
CA TRP A 30 10.83 -3.45 -3.63
C TRP A 30 10.20 -4.10 -2.41
N GLN A 31 10.45 -5.38 -2.24
CA GLN A 31 9.91 -6.17 -1.15
C GLN A 31 11.04 -6.61 -0.21
N SER A 32 10.79 -6.51 1.08
CA SER A 32 11.70 -7.03 2.09
C SER A 32 10.87 -7.57 3.26
N GLY A 33 11.05 -8.84 3.57
CA GLY A 33 10.23 -9.52 4.56
C GLY A 33 8.75 -9.49 4.15
N GLY A 34 7.87 -9.18 5.08
CA GLY A 34 6.45 -9.06 4.81
C GLY A 34 5.99 -7.68 4.40
N LEU A 35 6.90 -6.83 3.90
CA LEU A 35 6.60 -5.44 3.59
C LEU A 35 6.99 -5.10 2.16
N TYR A 36 6.17 -4.24 1.53
CA TYR A 36 6.52 -3.56 0.29
C TYR A 36 6.94 -2.13 0.61
N TYR A 37 8.00 -1.69 -0.04
CA TYR A 37 8.51 -0.33 0.05
C TYR A 37 8.33 0.34 -1.30
N PHE A 38 7.72 1.53 -1.30
CA PHE A 38 7.45 2.27 -2.53
C PHE A 38 8.16 3.62 -2.47
N LYS A 39 8.81 3.98 -3.56
CA LYS A 39 9.29 5.34 -3.73
C LYS A 39 8.20 6.12 -4.46
N VAL A 40 7.53 7.02 -3.75
CA VAL A 40 6.38 7.76 -4.27
C VAL A 40 6.84 8.99 -5.04
N ASP A 41 7.82 9.71 -4.49
CA ASP A 41 8.43 10.85 -5.15
C ASP A 41 9.87 11.00 -4.64
N ARG A 42 10.52 12.11 -4.97
CA ARG A 42 11.92 12.34 -4.63
C ARG A 42 12.20 12.22 -3.13
N PHE A 43 11.27 12.65 -2.30
CA PHE A 43 11.49 12.75 -0.86
C PHE A 43 10.62 11.81 -0.03
N ASN A 44 9.63 11.18 -0.63
CA ASN A 44 8.65 10.40 0.11
C ASN A 44 8.68 8.93 -0.26
N HIS A 45 8.55 8.10 0.76
CA HIS A 45 8.43 6.66 0.64
C HIS A 45 7.15 6.22 1.35
N LYS A 46 6.61 5.12 0.89
CA LYS A 46 5.44 4.50 1.53
C LYS A 46 5.72 3.03 1.76
N VAL A 47 5.27 2.52 2.91
CA VAL A 47 5.46 1.12 3.28
C VAL A 47 4.10 0.50 3.50
N LEU A 48 3.87 -0.66 2.89
CA LEU A 48 2.64 -1.43 3.05
C LEU A 48 2.96 -2.87 3.41
N ALA A 49 2.10 -3.49 4.21
CA ALA A 49 2.16 -4.93 4.40
C ALA A 49 1.82 -5.64 3.09
N VAL A 50 2.52 -6.72 2.79
CA VAL A 50 2.24 -7.52 1.60
C VAL A 50 0.79 -8.00 1.61
N GLU A 51 0.29 -8.43 2.77
CA GLU A 51 -1.08 -8.91 2.91
C GLU A 51 -2.16 -7.84 2.64
N ASP A 52 -1.83 -6.57 2.79
CA ASP A 52 -2.75 -5.47 2.53
C ASP A 52 -2.63 -4.90 1.12
N THR A 53 -1.69 -5.38 0.33
CA THR A 53 -1.48 -4.93 -1.04
C THR A 53 -2.29 -5.81 -1.98
N ILE A 54 -3.20 -5.19 -2.75
CA ILE A 54 -4.11 -5.90 -3.63
C ILE A 54 -3.49 -6.09 -5.01
N SER A 55 -2.94 -5.02 -5.59
CA SER A 55 -2.29 -5.12 -6.89
C SER A 55 -1.23 -4.04 -7.08
N ILE A 56 -0.22 -4.39 -7.87
CA ILE A 56 0.84 -3.48 -8.30
C ILE A 56 0.96 -3.68 -9.80
N LYS A 57 0.69 -2.63 -10.57
CA LYS A 57 0.69 -2.70 -12.03
C LYS A 57 1.47 -1.55 -12.63
N GLU A 58 2.18 -1.86 -13.71
CA GLU A 58 2.83 -0.83 -14.51
C GLU A 58 1.77 -0.11 -15.36
N VAL A 59 1.80 1.20 -15.31
CA VAL A 59 0.87 2.05 -16.07
C VAL A 59 1.61 3.14 -16.85
#